data_05cadae38009572c58d381d82770db5f
#
_entry.id   05cadae38009572c58d381d82770db5f
#
_cell.length_a   1.000
_cell.length_b   1.000
_cell.length_c   1.000
_cell.angle_alpha   90.00
_cell.angle_beta   90.00
_cell.angle_gamma   90.00
#
_symmetry.space_group_name_H-M   'P 1'
#
loop_
_entity.id
_entity.type
_entity.pdbx_description
1 polymer ?
#
loop_
_entity_poly.entity_id
_entity_poly.type
_entity_poly.pdbx_seq_one_letter_code
_entity_poly.pdbx_strand_id
1 'polypeptide(L)'
;MRYSTFDINENMLTQIEVGHEDYDVVCPSEYIIERMLKRGLLQKIDTTDFARTHTPNWLRNVAPFVAEKFQQMAPNDDDKFDLANPSLRVSDYAVGYMGGTTGFLYNTDFVEPEEVETWAALWNEKFQQKIYVKDAFRDVYSVLIQFAKYDEILSGRTTRDFEASNLSDANIKAVEDILIKARPQIAGWEADFGKERMTQGKAWVNLTWSGDAAWAIDEAAEVGCNLEYVVPQEGTNCWFDGWVIPIYAKNVRAASYWINFLCQSEVAIRNMDETGYVSVIGTPEVLEGMVSEEDYPETVDASYYFGDIVIPSVDEETGDTTWIDSKAAHLNHVLYPNIDVIERSILMHDTADRNEAMLEMWSHVKGNNLNWKMLTFILIVTALILLFFIDKKTRQWRKQRRRALRRLREVKKG
;
A
#
# COMPACT_ATOMS: atom_id res chain seq x y z
N MET A 1 -12.14 8.78 22.81
CA MET A 1 -11.46 8.84 21.52
C MET A 1 -12.50 8.70 20.41
N ARG A 2 -12.43 9.52 19.37
CA ARG A 2 -13.28 9.39 18.17
C ARG A 2 -12.38 8.89 17.04
N TYR A 3 -12.75 7.79 16.40
CA TYR A 3 -11.98 7.13 15.36
C TYR A 3 -12.74 7.16 14.04
N SER A 4 -12.02 7.36 12.94
CA SER A 4 -12.54 7.26 11.58
C SER A 4 -11.45 6.73 10.63
N THR A 5 -11.87 6.06 9.57
CA THR A 5 -10.98 5.58 8.51
C THR A 5 -11.12 6.45 7.26
N PHE A 6 -10.14 6.39 6.40
CA PHE A 6 -10.17 6.95 5.05
C PHE A 6 -9.64 5.89 4.07
N ASP A 7 -10.24 5.84 2.89
CA ASP A 7 -9.88 4.84 1.87
C ASP A 7 -8.70 5.29 1.00
N ILE A 8 -8.53 6.62 0.83
CA ILE A 8 -7.54 7.23 -0.04
C ILE A 8 -6.88 8.39 0.70
N ASN A 9 -5.55 8.40 0.72
CA ASN A 9 -4.73 9.42 1.36
C ASN A 9 -5.08 10.85 0.88
N GLU A 10 -5.32 11.04 -0.41
CA GLU A 10 -5.67 12.33 -1.01
C GLU A 10 -7.01 12.87 -0.52
N ASN A 11 -7.97 12.01 -0.20
CA ASN A 11 -9.25 12.42 0.37
C ASN A 11 -9.06 12.97 1.80
N MET A 12 -8.29 12.27 2.62
CA MET A 12 -7.92 12.73 3.96
C MET A 12 -7.18 14.07 3.90
N LEU A 13 -6.20 14.20 3.00
CA LEU A 13 -5.45 15.44 2.81
C LEU A 13 -6.35 16.60 2.41
N THR A 14 -7.30 16.38 1.48
CA THR A 14 -8.28 17.37 1.06
C THR A 14 -9.16 17.85 2.22
N GLN A 15 -9.58 16.94 3.11
CA GLN A 15 -10.35 17.30 4.29
C GLN A 15 -9.54 18.21 5.24
N ILE A 16 -8.24 18.02 5.34
CA ILE A 16 -7.37 18.89 6.14
C ILE A 16 -7.13 20.22 5.43
N GLU A 17 -6.72 20.21 4.16
CA GLU A 17 -6.34 21.43 3.44
C GLU A 17 -7.52 22.38 3.16
N VAL A 18 -8.64 21.82 2.70
CA VAL A 18 -9.81 22.58 2.25
C VAL A 18 -10.91 22.58 3.31
N GLY A 19 -11.14 21.45 3.94
CA GLY A 19 -12.17 21.29 4.96
C GLY A 19 -11.77 21.87 6.32
N HIS A 20 -10.47 22.05 6.56
CA HIS A 20 -9.91 22.48 7.85
C HIS A 20 -10.36 21.59 9.01
N GLU A 21 -10.49 20.27 8.72
CA GLU A 21 -10.87 19.29 9.71
C GLU A 21 -9.84 19.24 10.86
N ASP A 22 -10.33 19.15 12.09
CA ASP A 22 -9.53 19.25 13.31
C ASP A 22 -9.12 17.87 13.85
N TYR A 23 -8.67 16.98 12.99
CA TYR A 23 -8.10 15.70 13.42
C TYR A 23 -6.92 15.94 14.37
N ASP A 24 -6.88 15.23 15.49
CA ASP A 24 -5.77 15.34 16.46
C ASP A 24 -4.55 14.53 15.98
N VAL A 25 -4.76 13.38 15.32
CA VAL A 25 -3.73 12.59 14.66
C VAL A 25 -4.28 11.95 13.39
N VAL A 26 -3.44 11.76 12.40
CA VAL A 26 -3.71 10.95 11.19
C VAL A 26 -2.51 10.08 10.90
N CYS A 27 -2.74 8.95 10.19
CA CYS A 27 -1.70 8.00 9.82
C CYS A 27 -1.69 7.77 8.31
N PRO A 28 -1.16 8.71 7.52
CA PRO A 28 -1.00 8.57 6.09
C PRO A 28 0.32 7.88 5.71
N SER A 29 0.43 7.50 4.44
CA SER A 29 1.67 6.99 3.88
C SER A 29 2.72 8.09 3.67
N GLU A 30 3.98 7.69 3.59
CA GLU A 30 5.17 8.55 3.57
C GLU A 30 5.11 9.68 2.53
N TYR A 31 4.66 9.42 1.30
CA TYR A 31 4.57 10.44 0.24
C TYR A 31 3.55 11.56 0.55
N ILE A 32 2.52 11.25 1.34
CA ILE A 32 1.59 12.27 1.85
C ILE A 32 2.19 13.03 3.03
N ILE A 33 2.92 12.34 3.91
CA ILE A 33 3.66 12.99 4.99
C ILE A 33 4.63 14.02 4.39
N GLU A 34 5.39 13.64 3.37
CA GLU A 34 6.29 14.54 2.65
C GLU A 34 5.54 15.76 2.08
N ARG A 35 4.39 15.54 1.43
CA ARG A 35 3.54 16.64 0.92
C ARG A 35 3.04 17.54 2.03
N MET A 36 2.60 16.98 3.15
CA MET A 36 2.13 17.75 4.30
C MET A 36 3.27 18.58 4.93
N LEU A 37 4.49 18.01 5.00
CA LEU A 37 5.69 18.74 5.42
C LEU A 37 5.96 19.94 4.49
N LYS A 38 6.03 19.69 3.17
CA LYS A 38 6.29 20.74 2.15
C LYS A 38 5.27 21.89 2.18
N ARG A 39 4.03 21.57 2.53
CA ARG A 39 2.93 22.55 2.57
C ARG A 39 2.71 23.18 3.95
N GLY A 40 3.50 22.82 4.96
CA GLY A 40 3.35 23.36 6.32
C GLY A 40 2.04 22.94 7.00
N LEU A 41 1.54 21.74 6.72
CA LEU A 41 0.27 21.24 7.21
C LEU A 41 0.41 20.42 8.51
N LEU A 42 1.60 20.39 9.10
CA LEU A 42 1.89 19.62 10.31
C LEU A 42 2.29 20.51 11.47
N GLN A 43 1.90 20.09 12.67
CA GLN A 43 2.41 20.62 13.93
C GLN A 43 3.53 19.70 14.45
N LYS A 44 4.47 20.29 15.21
CA LYS A 44 5.49 19.50 15.90
C LYS A 44 4.87 18.62 16.98
N ILE A 45 5.44 17.42 17.13
CA ILE A 45 5.13 16.55 18.24
C ILE A 45 5.66 17.22 19.52
N ASP A 46 4.80 17.36 20.53
CA ASP A 46 5.15 18.04 21.77
C ASP A 46 6.03 17.15 22.65
N THR A 47 7.29 17.55 22.81
CA THR A 47 8.27 16.86 23.64
C THR A 47 8.39 17.40 25.07
N THR A 48 7.64 18.44 25.42
CA THR A 48 7.80 19.22 26.66
C THR A 48 7.71 18.36 27.93
N ASP A 49 6.78 17.43 27.95
CA ASP A 49 6.58 16.55 29.12
C ASP A 49 7.61 15.43 29.19
N PHE A 50 8.11 14.97 28.04
CA PHE A 50 9.06 13.84 27.94
C PHE A 50 10.49 14.28 28.26
N ALA A 51 10.90 15.46 27.81
CA ALA A 51 12.25 15.99 28.00
C ALA A 51 12.70 16.09 29.46
N ARG A 52 11.78 16.05 30.43
CA ARG A 52 12.06 16.13 31.85
C ARG A 52 12.33 14.78 32.51
N THR A 53 11.89 13.70 31.91
CA THR A 53 11.90 12.36 32.54
C THR A 53 12.70 11.35 31.77
N HIS A 54 12.59 11.31 30.44
CA HIS A 54 13.28 10.36 29.56
C HIS A 54 13.17 10.77 28.09
N THR A 55 14.01 10.19 27.24
CA THR A 55 13.88 10.35 25.80
C THR A 55 12.55 9.72 25.32
N PRO A 56 11.75 10.41 24.50
CA PRO A 56 10.51 9.85 23.95
C PRO A 56 10.75 8.52 23.24
N ASN A 57 9.78 7.60 23.33
CA ASN A 57 9.89 6.28 22.71
C ASN A 57 10.14 6.35 21.21
N TRP A 58 9.46 7.25 20.48
CA TRP A 58 9.67 7.38 19.02
C TRP A 58 11.08 7.82 18.62
N LEU A 59 11.84 8.47 19.51
CA LEU A 59 13.24 8.82 19.25
C LEU A 59 14.22 7.73 19.69
N ARG A 60 13.76 6.77 20.49
CA ARG A 60 14.61 5.72 21.07
C ARG A 60 14.37 4.36 20.43
N ASN A 61 13.10 4.04 20.11
CA ASN A 61 12.68 2.69 19.78
C ASN A 61 12.45 2.49 18.28
N VAL A 62 12.28 3.57 17.48
CA VAL A 62 12.17 3.45 16.03
C VAL A 62 13.46 2.90 15.44
N ALA A 63 13.33 1.91 14.58
CA ALA A 63 14.46 1.26 13.90
C ALA A 63 15.33 2.30 13.15
N PRO A 64 16.67 2.22 13.26
CA PRO A 64 17.58 3.17 12.60
C PRO A 64 17.32 3.31 11.10
N PHE A 65 17.11 2.21 10.41
CA PHE A 65 16.75 2.17 9.00
C PHE A 65 15.50 3.00 8.69
N VAL A 66 14.43 2.84 9.49
CA VAL A 66 13.18 3.59 9.30
C VAL A 66 13.40 5.08 9.56
N ALA A 67 14.13 5.43 10.62
CA ALA A 67 14.47 6.82 10.94
C ALA A 67 15.24 7.49 9.79
N GLU A 68 16.18 6.77 9.16
CA GLU A 68 16.92 7.23 7.98
C GLU A 68 15.98 7.44 6.77
N LYS A 69 15.12 6.46 6.47
CA LYS A 69 14.13 6.56 5.37
C LYS A 69 13.17 7.74 5.59
N PHE A 70 12.68 7.93 6.80
CA PHE A 70 11.84 9.09 7.12
C PHE A 70 12.57 10.43 6.92
N GLN A 71 13.85 10.50 7.23
CA GLN A 71 14.63 11.74 7.01
C GLN A 71 14.77 12.08 5.52
N GLN A 72 14.67 11.11 4.60
CA GLN A 72 14.66 11.35 3.15
C GLN A 72 13.42 12.15 2.68
N MET A 73 12.35 12.18 3.47
CA MET A 73 11.17 13.01 3.21
C MET A 73 11.36 14.49 3.59
N ALA A 74 12.51 14.87 4.14
CA ALA A 74 12.77 16.25 4.49
C ALA A 74 12.71 17.13 3.23
N PRO A 75 12.01 18.30 3.30
CA PRO A 75 11.95 19.23 2.18
C PRO A 75 13.34 19.68 1.74
N ASN A 76 13.53 19.84 0.43
CA ASN A 76 14.74 20.44 -0.13
C ASN A 76 14.77 21.96 0.13
N ASP A 77 15.93 22.62 -0.11
CA ASP A 77 16.11 24.06 0.06
C ASP A 77 15.14 24.92 -0.78
N ASP A 78 14.57 24.35 -1.84
CA ASP A 78 13.58 25.02 -2.71
C ASP A 78 12.13 24.93 -2.20
N ASP A 79 11.86 24.11 -1.18
CA ASP A 79 10.53 23.92 -0.61
C ASP A 79 10.21 24.99 0.45
N LYS A 80 8.96 25.48 0.47
CA LYS A 80 8.51 26.60 1.31
C LYS A 80 8.32 26.31 2.80
N PHE A 81 8.66 25.12 3.26
CA PHE A 81 8.64 24.81 4.67
C PHE A 81 9.75 25.60 5.36
N ASP A 82 9.52 26.22 6.54
CA ASP A 82 10.42 27.17 7.20
C ASP A 82 11.90 26.72 7.17
N LEU A 83 12.55 27.01 6.06
CA LEU A 83 13.93 26.66 5.70
C LEU A 83 14.97 27.49 6.44
N ALA A 84 14.53 28.44 7.27
CA ALA A 84 15.42 29.16 8.18
C ALA A 84 16.02 28.23 9.25
N ASN A 85 15.57 26.96 9.33
CA ASN A 85 16.11 25.97 10.24
C ASN A 85 16.83 24.85 9.47
N PRO A 86 18.18 24.91 9.30
CA PRO A 86 18.95 23.89 8.60
C PRO A 86 18.97 22.52 9.30
N SER A 87 18.24 22.35 10.37
CA SER A 87 18.12 21.11 11.15
C SER A 87 16.68 20.61 11.24
N LEU A 88 15.90 20.70 10.15
CA LEU A 88 14.59 20.07 10.11
C LEU A 88 14.76 18.57 10.29
N ARG A 89 14.27 18.04 11.40
CA ARG A 89 14.17 16.61 11.63
C ARG A 89 12.74 16.18 11.38
N VAL A 90 12.55 15.26 10.44
CA VAL A 90 11.22 14.71 10.14
C VAL A 90 10.61 14.07 11.39
N SER A 91 11.44 13.46 12.26
CA SER A 91 11.02 12.91 13.54
C SER A 91 10.44 13.93 14.56
N ASP A 92 10.56 15.23 14.29
CA ASP A 92 9.86 16.26 15.07
C ASP A 92 8.38 16.39 14.66
N TYR A 93 7.96 15.84 13.51
CA TYR A 93 6.64 16.01 12.92
C TYR A 93 5.93 14.70 12.59
N ALA A 94 6.69 13.66 12.28
CA ALA A 94 6.18 12.37 11.85
C ALA A 94 6.90 11.21 12.52
N VAL A 95 6.16 10.16 12.84
CA VAL A 95 6.70 8.93 13.42
C VAL A 95 6.09 7.77 12.66
N GLY A 96 6.92 6.87 12.14
CA GLY A 96 6.46 5.67 11.47
C GLY A 96 5.56 4.82 12.36
N TYR A 97 4.70 4.03 11.73
CA TYR A 97 3.80 3.09 12.40
C TYR A 97 4.03 1.66 11.90
N MET A 98 3.66 1.40 10.66
CA MET A 98 3.85 0.13 9.98
C MET A 98 4.52 0.36 8.63
N GLY A 99 5.16 -0.67 8.10
CA GLY A 99 5.81 -0.62 6.81
C GLY A 99 5.82 -1.97 6.12
N GLY A 100 6.43 -2.01 4.95
CA GLY A 100 6.59 -3.23 4.19
C GLY A 100 7.19 -2.99 2.82
N THR A 101 7.19 -4.05 2.02
CA THR A 101 7.63 -4.05 0.62
C THR A 101 6.48 -4.41 -0.31
N THR A 102 6.66 -4.20 -1.61
CA THR A 102 5.74 -4.65 -2.65
C THR A 102 6.40 -5.78 -3.45
N GLY A 103 5.68 -6.87 -3.65
CA GLY A 103 6.18 -8.04 -4.37
C GLY A 103 5.06 -8.90 -4.95
N PHE A 104 5.40 -10.14 -5.29
CA PHE A 104 4.44 -11.14 -5.71
C PHE A 104 4.17 -12.14 -4.59
N LEU A 105 2.92 -12.23 -4.18
CA LEU A 105 2.38 -13.41 -3.48
C LEU A 105 1.97 -14.42 -4.56
N TYR A 106 2.43 -15.66 -4.47
CA TYR A 106 2.16 -16.67 -5.49
C TYR A 106 1.82 -18.04 -4.88
N ASN A 107 1.05 -18.82 -5.62
CA ASN A 107 0.63 -20.15 -5.19
C ASN A 107 1.60 -21.19 -5.78
N THR A 108 2.36 -21.86 -4.92
CA THR A 108 3.41 -22.82 -5.29
C THR A 108 2.86 -24.11 -5.89
N ASP A 109 1.56 -24.40 -5.78
CA ASP A 109 0.93 -25.53 -6.45
C ASP A 109 0.82 -25.29 -7.98
N PHE A 110 0.93 -24.04 -8.44
CA PHE A 110 0.75 -23.66 -9.84
C PHE A 110 1.89 -22.84 -10.43
N VAL A 111 2.73 -22.24 -9.61
CA VAL A 111 3.75 -21.27 -10.00
C VAL A 111 5.10 -21.68 -9.43
N GLU A 112 6.08 -21.86 -10.30
CA GLU A 112 7.47 -22.11 -9.88
C GLU A 112 8.14 -20.80 -9.47
N PRO A 113 9.07 -20.80 -8.48
CA PRO A 113 9.76 -19.60 -8.02
C PRO A 113 10.39 -18.78 -9.15
N GLU A 114 11.04 -19.44 -10.12
CA GLU A 114 11.71 -18.80 -11.25
C GLU A 114 10.75 -18.03 -12.18
N GLU A 115 9.46 -18.35 -12.15
CA GLU A 115 8.43 -17.68 -12.96
C GLU A 115 8.05 -16.30 -12.40
N VAL A 116 8.43 -15.99 -11.15
CA VAL A 116 8.09 -14.75 -10.44
C VAL A 116 9.28 -13.96 -9.90
N GLU A 117 10.51 -14.38 -10.22
CA GLU A 117 11.76 -13.68 -9.85
C GLU A 117 11.92 -12.30 -10.48
N THR A 118 11.14 -11.98 -11.51
CA THR A 118 11.17 -10.74 -12.27
C THR A 118 9.77 -10.18 -12.46
N TRP A 119 9.63 -8.85 -12.54
CA TRP A 119 8.35 -8.21 -12.85
C TRP A 119 7.80 -8.61 -14.24
N ALA A 120 8.61 -9.22 -15.11
CA ALA A 120 8.15 -9.80 -16.37
C ALA A 120 7.13 -10.93 -16.19
N ALA A 121 6.99 -11.50 -15.00
CA ALA A 121 5.93 -12.43 -14.63
C ALA A 121 4.53 -11.93 -15.01
N LEU A 122 4.31 -10.61 -14.99
CA LEU A 122 3.06 -9.98 -15.43
C LEU A 122 2.71 -10.28 -16.88
N TRP A 123 3.66 -10.74 -17.69
CA TRP A 123 3.48 -11.07 -19.12
C TRP A 123 3.43 -12.57 -19.40
N ASN A 124 3.60 -13.41 -18.37
CA ASN A 124 3.61 -14.86 -18.55
C ASN A 124 2.20 -15.34 -18.98
N GLU A 125 2.11 -15.89 -20.18
CA GLU A 125 0.85 -16.36 -20.77
C GLU A 125 0.20 -17.49 -19.97
N LYS A 126 0.98 -18.25 -19.19
CA LYS A 126 0.51 -19.27 -18.24
C LYS A 126 -0.47 -18.67 -17.21
N PHE A 127 -0.28 -17.39 -16.85
CA PHE A 127 -1.07 -16.71 -15.83
C PHE A 127 -2.32 -16.00 -16.38
N GLN A 128 -2.80 -16.36 -17.55
CA GLN A 128 -3.96 -15.72 -18.18
C GLN A 128 -5.17 -15.68 -17.23
N GLN A 129 -5.62 -14.46 -16.88
CA GLN A 129 -6.71 -14.22 -15.91
C GLN A 129 -6.48 -14.87 -14.54
N LYS A 130 -5.21 -14.92 -14.08
CA LYS A 130 -4.79 -15.49 -12.80
C LYS A 130 -4.00 -14.50 -11.93
N ILE A 131 -3.68 -13.32 -12.44
CA ILE A 131 -2.97 -12.29 -11.71
C ILE A 131 -3.96 -11.28 -11.14
N TYR A 132 -3.86 -10.98 -9.86
CA TYR A 132 -4.43 -9.77 -9.27
C TYR A 132 -3.33 -8.73 -9.05
N VAL A 133 -3.69 -7.47 -9.18
CA VAL A 133 -2.78 -6.34 -9.00
C VAL A 133 -3.38 -5.36 -8.02
N LYS A 134 -2.59 -4.90 -7.06
CA LYS A 134 -3.01 -3.88 -6.09
C LYS A 134 -3.52 -2.63 -6.78
N ASP A 135 -4.69 -2.14 -6.38
CA ASP A 135 -5.26 -0.89 -6.90
C ASP A 135 -4.61 0.34 -6.24
N ALA A 136 -3.28 0.35 -6.25
CA ALA A 136 -2.41 1.37 -5.68
C ALA A 136 -1.41 1.83 -6.75
N PHE A 137 -1.82 2.84 -7.55
CA PHE A 137 -1.05 3.23 -8.74
C PHE A 137 0.38 3.68 -8.46
N ARG A 138 0.66 4.24 -7.27
CA ARG A 138 2.01 4.68 -6.88
C ARG A 138 2.94 3.51 -6.62
N ASP A 139 2.46 2.53 -5.86
CA ASP A 139 3.20 1.31 -5.56
C ASP A 139 3.52 0.55 -6.85
N VAL A 140 2.50 0.34 -7.69
CA VAL A 140 2.66 -0.34 -8.97
C VAL A 140 3.60 0.43 -9.91
N TYR A 141 3.48 1.77 -9.98
CA TYR A 141 4.39 2.59 -10.77
C TYR A 141 5.83 2.46 -10.29
N SER A 142 6.04 2.57 -8.98
CA SER A 142 7.37 2.60 -8.38
C SER A 142 8.18 1.32 -8.65
N VAL A 143 7.52 0.16 -8.67
CA VAL A 143 8.18 -1.12 -8.98
C VAL A 143 8.35 -1.33 -10.49
N LEU A 144 7.35 -0.96 -11.30
CA LEU A 144 7.41 -1.18 -12.74
C LEU A 144 8.32 -0.21 -13.49
N ILE A 145 8.56 1.00 -12.97
CA ILE A 145 9.56 1.90 -13.55
C ILE A 145 10.98 1.39 -13.31
N GLN A 146 11.26 0.76 -12.16
CA GLN A 146 12.54 0.10 -11.91
C GLN A 146 12.76 -1.06 -12.89
N PHE A 147 11.72 -1.84 -13.17
CA PHE A 147 11.76 -2.87 -14.22
C PHE A 147 12.01 -2.29 -15.61
N ALA A 148 11.27 -1.23 -15.99
CA ALA A 148 11.44 -0.57 -17.29
C ALA A 148 12.86 -0.01 -17.51
N LYS A 149 13.52 0.40 -16.43
CA LYS A 149 14.85 1.04 -16.42
C LYS A 149 15.97 0.15 -15.91
N TYR A 150 15.72 -1.14 -15.75
CA TYR A 150 16.64 -2.04 -15.06
C TYR A 150 18.04 -2.07 -15.68
N ASP A 151 18.16 -2.17 -17.02
CA ASP A 151 19.46 -2.15 -17.71
C ASP A 151 20.20 -0.81 -17.54
N GLU A 152 19.48 0.30 -17.45
CA GLU A 152 20.05 1.62 -17.21
C GLU A 152 20.56 1.74 -15.78
N ILE A 153 19.82 1.21 -14.82
CA ILE A 153 20.17 1.15 -13.39
C ILE A 153 21.42 0.26 -13.21
N LEU A 154 21.43 -0.96 -13.74
CA LEU A 154 22.56 -1.88 -13.63
C LEU A 154 23.84 -1.32 -14.24
N SER A 155 23.73 -0.57 -15.33
CA SER A 155 24.88 0.07 -15.98
C SER A 155 25.36 1.35 -15.29
N GLY A 156 24.69 1.79 -14.21
CA GLY A 156 25.01 3.02 -13.47
C GLY A 156 24.69 4.31 -14.23
N ARG A 157 23.90 4.26 -15.32
CA ARG A 157 23.47 5.45 -16.06
C ARG A 157 22.38 6.25 -15.32
N THR A 158 21.66 5.60 -14.42
CA THR A 158 20.65 6.19 -13.56
C THR A 158 20.58 5.44 -12.24
N THR A 159 19.75 5.91 -11.30
CA THR A 159 19.51 5.25 -10.02
C THR A 159 18.04 4.90 -9.85
N ARG A 160 17.73 3.94 -8.97
CA ARG A 160 16.35 3.55 -8.64
C ARG A 160 15.54 4.73 -8.10
N ASP A 161 16.10 5.47 -7.14
CA ASP A 161 15.43 6.61 -6.50
C ASP A 161 15.12 7.72 -7.51
N PHE A 162 16.07 8.01 -8.42
CA PHE A 162 15.84 8.99 -9.48
C PHE A 162 14.69 8.56 -10.40
N GLU A 163 14.69 7.32 -10.89
CA GLU A 163 13.65 6.87 -11.83
C GLU A 163 12.28 6.76 -11.16
N ALA A 164 12.20 6.33 -9.91
CA ALA A 164 10.95 6.27 -9.16
C ALA A 164 10.32 7.65 -8.91
N SER A 165 11.16 8.68 -8.80
CA SER A 165 10.73 10.08 -8.63
C SER A 165 10.55 10.82 -9.97
N ASN A 166 11.06 10.27 -11.08
CA ASN A 166 11.03 10.88 -12.41
C ASN A 166 9.73 10.56 -13.14
N LEU A 167 8.69 11.35 -12.90
CA LEU A 167 7.37 11.20 -13.52
C LEU A 167 7.27 11.92 -14.88
N SER A 168 8.29 11.81 -15.72
CA SER A 168 8.23 12.30 -17.10
C SER A 168 7.17 11.56 -17.91
N ASP A 169 6.64 12.20 -18.95
CA ASP A 169 5.67 11.56 -19.85
C ASP A 169 6.20 10.26 -20.45
N ALA A 170 7.52 10.20 -20.71
CA ALA A 170 8.17 8.99 -21.20
C ALA A 170 8.15 7.84 -20.18
N ASN A 171 8.41 8.13 -18.91
CA ASN A 171 8.39 7.13 -17.84
C ASN A 171 6.97 6.67 -17.53
N ILE A 172 6.01 7.59 -17.44
CA ILE A 172 4.59 7.26 -17.27
C ILE A 172 4.13 6.35 -18.41
N LYS A 173 4.49 6.69 -19.65
CA LYS A 173 4.14 5.89 -20.83
C LYS A 173 4.79 4.50 -20.83
N ALA A 174 6.03 4.39 -20.37
CA ALA A 174 6.72 3.10 -20.26
C ALA A 174 5.99 2.15 -19.30
N VAL A 175 5.57 2.65 -18.12
CA VAL A 175 4.78 1.86 -17.16
C VAL A 175 3.39 1.53 -17.71
N GLU A 176 2.73 2.48 -18.36
CA GLU A 176 1.45 2.24 -19.05
C GLU A 176 1.55 1.09 -20.05
N ASP A 177 2.59 1.08 -20.89
CA ASP A 177 2.79 0.04 -21.91
C ASP A 177 3.03 -1.34 -21.29
N ILE A 178 3.76 -1.41 -20.16
CA ILE A 178 3.95 -2.64 -19.39
C ILE A 178 2.60 -3.18 -18.92
N LEU A 179 1.78 -2.34 -18.30
CA LEU A 179 0.48 -2.73 -17.75
C LEU A 179 -0.54 -3.09 -18.83
N ILE A 180 -0.54 -2.36 -19.96
CA ILE A 180 -1.39 -2.69 -21.12
C ILE A 180 -1.01 -4.06 -21.68
N LYS A 181 0.28 -4.37 -21.79
CA LYS A 181 0.76 -5.68 -22.23
C LYS A 181 0.37 -6.80 -21.24
N ALA A 182 0.39 -6.50 -19.92
CA ALA A 182 0.04 -7.44 -18.87
C ALA A 182 -1.49 -7.73 -18.76
N ARG A 183 -2.32 -6.93 -19.38
CA ARG A 183 -3.78 -6.98 -19.26
C ARG A 183 -4.44 -8.34 -19.49
N PRO A 184 -4.04 -9.16 -20.47
CA PRO A 184 -4.61 -10.48 -20.68
C PRO A 184 -4.44 -11.41 -19.48
N GLN A 185 -3.39 -11.21 -18.67
CA GLN A 185 -3.07 -12.01 -17.49
C GLN A 185 -3.81 -11.50 -16.24
N ILE A 186 -4.16 -10.21 -16.21
CA ILE A 186 -4.79 -9.56 -15.05
C ILE A 186 -6.26 -9.96 -14.95
N ALA A 187 -6.61 -10.65 -13.87
CA ALA A 187 -7.98 -11.02 -13.50
C ALA A 187 -8.73 -9.83 -12.86
N GLY A 188 -8.04 -8.97 -12.14
CA GLY A 188 -8.63 -7.80 -11.50
C GLY A 188 -7.64 -6.91 -10.79
N TRP A 189 -8.13 -5.70 -10.48
CA TRP A 189 -7.47 -4.71 -9.64
C TRP A 189 -8.11 -4.80 -8.26
N GLU A 190 -7.32 -4.89 -7.22
CA GLU A 190 -7.83 -5.15 -5.89
C GLU A 190 -7.24 -4.18 -4.85
N ALA A 191 -8.06 -3.73 -3.93
CA ALA A 191 -7.62 -2.91 -2.81
C ALA A 191 -7.31 -3.76 -1.58
N ASP A 192 -8.13 -4.81 -1.31
CA ASP A 192 -8.05 -5.56 -0.07
C ASP A 192 -8.44 -7.05 -0.21
N PHE A 193 -9.15 -7.41 -1.27
CA PHE A 193 -9.69 -8.77 -1.43
C PHE A 193 -8.74 -9.74 -2.15
N GLY A 194 -7.57 -9.31 -2.61
CA GLY A 194 -6.60 -10.13 -3.33
C GLY A 194 -6.09 -11.30 -2.48
N LYS A 195 -5.75 -11.02 -1.24
CA LYS A 195 -5.33 -12.02 -0.26
C LYS A 195 -6.34 -13.17 -0.11
N GLU A 196 -7.65 -12.87 -0.02
CA GLU A 196 -8.70 -13.88 0.04
C GLU A 196 -8.82 -14.69 -1.26
N ARG A 197 -8.52 -14.11 -2.43
CA ARG A 197 -8.49 -14.83 -3.71
C ARG A 197 -7.35 -15.83 -3.78
N MET A 198 -6.23 -15.48 -3.17
CA MET A 198 -5.07 -16.36 -3.06
C MET A 198 -5.37 -17.55 -2.13
N THR A 199 -5.84 -17.30 -0.91
CA THR A 199 -6.19 -18.34 0.08
C THR A 199 -7.26 -19.30 -0.44
N GLN A 200 -8.16 -18.85 -1.34
CA GLN A 200 -9.16 -19.70 -2.00
C GLN A 200 -8.64 -20.42 -3.25
N GLY A 201 -7.37 -20.29 -3.62
CA GLY A 201 -6.79 -20.89 -4.84
C GLY A 201 -7.39 -20.35 -6.15
N LYS A 202 -8.07 -19.19 -6.12
CA LYS A 202 -8.70 -18.61 -7.30
C LYS A 202 -7.74 -17.76 -8.13
N ALA A 203 -6.75 -17.16 -7.48
CA ALA A 203 -5.64 -16.49 -8.11
C ALA A 203 -4.36 -17.34 -7.97
N TRP A 204 -3.40 -17.13 -8.85
CA TRP A 204 -2.10 -17.81 -8.82
C TRP A 204 -0.98 -16.84 -8.44
N VAL A 205 -1.15 -15.57 -8.80
CA VAL A 205 -0.19 -14.51 -8.50
C VAL A 205 -0.96 -13.26 -8.07
N ASN A 206 -0.47 -12.58 -7.03
CA ASN A 206 -0.96 -11.28 -6.61
C ASN A 206 0.22 -10.32 -6.42
N LEU A 207 0.26 -9.22 -7.19
CA LEU A 207 1.12 -8.08 -6.90
C LEU A 207 0.52 -7.36 -5.70
N THR A 208 1.17 -7.47 -4.54
CA THR A 208 0.62 -7.04 -3.25
C THR A 208 1.69 -6.55 -2.27
N TRP A 209 1.27 -6.07 -1.13
CA TRP A 209 2.11 -5.67 -0.02
C TRP A 209 2.50 -6.86 0.86
N SER A 210 3.70 -6.79 1.46
CA SER A 210 4.26 -7.86 2.26
C SER A 210 3.39 -8.26 3.47
N GLY A 211 2.74 -7.30 4.14
CA GLY A 211 1.85 -7.62 5.26
C GLY A 211 0.60 -8.39 4.84
N ASP A 212 -0.05 -8.00 3.72
CA ASP A 212 -1.15 -8.77 3.13
C ASP A 212 -0.69 -10.17 2.70
N ALA A 213 0.57 -10.28 2.21
CA ALA A 213 1.14 -11.57 1.83
C ALA A 213 1.40 -12.46 3.04
N ALA A 214 2.00 -11.93 4.11
CA ALA A 214 2.24 -12.67 5.34
C ALA A 214 0.94 -13.22 5.92
N TRP A 215 -0.07 -12.36 6.07
CA TRP A 215 -1.40 -12.77 6.52
C TRP A 215 -2.00 -13.88 5.63
N ALA A 216 -1.89 -13.72 4.30
CA ALA A 216 -2.47 -14.70 3.37
C ALA A 216 -1.73 -16.04 3.39
N ILE A 217 -0.42 -16.06 3.64
CA ILE A 217 0.37 -17.28 3.79
C ILE A 217 -0.11 -18.06 5.01
N ASP A 218 -0.27 -17.40 6.16
CA ASP A 218 -0.73 -18.03 7.40
C ASP A 218 -2.15 -18.62 7.25
N GLU A 219 -3.10 -17.82 6.77
CA GLU A 219 -4.48 -18.28 6.53
C GLU A 219 -4.58 -19.40 5.48
N ALA A 220 -3.73 -19.37 4.45
CA ALA A 220 -3.71 -20.36 3.39
C ALA A 220 -3.20 -21.72 3.91
N ALA A 221 -2.23 -21.72 4.81
CA ALA A 221 -1.69 -22.93 5.44
C ALA A 221 -2.78 -23.72 6.17
N GLU A 222 -3.72 -23.04 6.85
CA GLU A 222 -4.84 -23.68 7.56
C GLU A 222 -5.78 -24.46 6.63
N VAL A 223 -5.88 -24.06 5.36
CA VAL A 223 -6.75 -24.69 4.36
C VAL A 223 -5.99 -25.56 3.36
N GLY A 224 -4.68 -25.75 3.57
CA GLY A 224 -3.82 -26.57 2.72
C GLY A 224 -3.53 -25.95 1.35
N CYS A 225 -3.50 -24.64 1.26
CA CYS A 225 -3.08 -23.87 0.08
C CYS A 225 -1.66 -23.35 0.33
N ASN A 226 -0.71 -23.64 -0.55
CA ASN A 226 0.69 -23.30 -0.37
C ASN A 226 0.97 -21.96 -1.06
N LEU A 227 1.23 -20.91 -0.27
CA LEU A 227 1.57 -19.58 -0.77
C LEU A 227 2.98 -19.20 -0.35
N GLU A 228 3.66 -18.45 -1.21
CA GLU A 228 4.95 -17.81 -0.92
C GLU A 228 4.98 -16.40 -1.46
N TYR A 229 5.92 -15.60 -0.94
CA TYR A 229 6.13 -14.22 -1.35
C TYR A 229 7.55 -14.00 -1.83
N VAL A 230 7.69 -13.26 -2.95
CA VAL A 230 8.98 -12.89 -3.52
C VAL A 230 8.99 -11.43 -3.92
N VAL A 231 10.14 -10.78 -3.68
CA VAL A 231 10.44 -9.45 -4.22
C VAL A 231 11.30 -9.63 -5.47
N PRO A 232 10.81 -9.24 -6.66
CA PRO A 232 11.54 -9.37 -7.91
C PRO A 232 12.91 -8.67 -7.91
N GLN A 233 13.83 -9.21 -8.71
CA GLN A 233 15.24 -8.81 -8.74
C GLN A 233 15.48 -7.36 -9.18
N GLU A 234 14.60 -6.77 -9.95
CA GLU A 234 14.76 -5.40 -10.44
C GLU A 234 14.62 -4.36 -9.33
N GLY A 235 13.95 -4.71 -8.24
CA GLY A 235 13.75 -3.84 -7.08
C GLY A 235 12.30 -3.67 -6.70
N THR A 236 12.10 -3.00 -5.59
CA THR A 236 10.78 -2.77 -4.99
C THR A 236 10.68 -1.37 -4.39
N ASN A 237 9.54 -1.03 -3.81
CA ASN A 237 9.43 0.05 -2.85
C ASN A 237 9.45 -0.49 -1.42
N CYS A 238 9.95 0.33 -0.52
CA CYS A 238 9.86 0.17 0.92
C CYS A 238 8.96 1.31 1.41
N TRP A 239 7.73 1.00 1.72
CA TRP A 239 6.72 1.98 2.11
C TRP A 239 6.48 1.98 3.61
N PHE A 240 6.06 3.13 4.15
CA PHE A 240 5.73 3.31 5.56
C PHE A 240 4.50 4.20 5.72
N ASP A 241 3.59 3.77 6.59
CA ASP A 241 2.60 4.67 7.15
C ASP A 241 3.14 5.30 8.44
N GLY A 242 2.74 6.53 8.73
CA GLY A 242 3.25 7.23 9.89
C GLY A 242 2.25 8.17 10.54
N TRP A 243 2.37 8.30 11.85
CA TRP A 243 1.56 9.20 12.67
C TRP A 243 2.06 10.64 12.56
N VAL A 244 1.14 11.54 12.24
CA VAL A 244 1.39 12.98 12.17
C VAL A 244 0.29 13.76 12.87
N ILE A 245 0.60 14.99 13.30
CA ILE A 245 -0.33 15.91 13.96
C ILE A 245 -0.67 17.02 12.95
N PRO A 246 -1.88 17.05 12.38
CA PRO A 246 -2.28 18.07 11.41
C PRO A 246 -2.27 19.48 11.98
N ILE A 247 -2.14 20.49 11.11
CA ILE A 247 -2.04 21.90 11.50
C ILE A 247 -3.25 22.42 12.30
N TYR A 248 -4.44 21.85 12.08
CA TYR A 248 -5.67 22.24 12.75
C TYR A 248 -5.96 21.41 14.02
N ALA A 249 -5.08 20.48 14.41
CA ALA A 249 -5.24 19.68 15.63
C ALA A 249 -5.32 20.57 16.88
N LYS A 250 -6.26 20.24 17.77
CA LYS A 250 -6.51 21.01 19.00
C LYS A 250 -5.86 20.37 20.22
N ASN A 251 -5.59 19.08 20.17
CA ASN A 251 -5.12 18.31 21.33
C ASN A 251 -3.70 17.76 21.09
N VAL A 252 -2.77 18.62 20.62
CA VAL A 252 -1.38 18.24 20.26
C VAL A 252 -0.69 17.44 21.36
N ARG A 253 -0.85 17.86 22.62
CA ARG A 253 -0.26 17.16 23.77
C ARG A 253 -0.79 15.71 23.89
N ALA A 254 -2.11 15.51 23.78
CA ALA A 254 -2.71 14.18 23.85
C ALA A 254 -2.29 13.32 22.64
N ALA A 255 -2.21 13.91 21.45
CA ALA A 255 -1.70 13.28 20.24
C ALA A 255 -0.25 12.80 20.42
N SER A 256 0.60 13.64 21.02
CA SER A 256 2.01 13.30 21.29
C SER A 256 2.14 12.13 22.28
N TYR A 257 1.30 12.10 23.32
CA TYR A 257 1.24 10.94 24.23
C TYR A 257 0.77 9.66 23.53
N TRP A 258 -0.21 9.77 22.63
CA TRP A 258 -0.68 8.64 21.83
C TRP A 258 0.42 8.08 20.94
N ILE A 259 1.13 8.93 20.21
CA ILE A 259 2.26 8.54 19.36
C ILE A 259 3.34 7.87 20.22
N ASN A 260 3.70 8.46 21.37
CA ASN A 260 4.69 7.88 22.27
C ASN A 260 4.28 6.51 22.81
N PHE A 261 3.00 6.32 23.12
CA PHE A 261 2.46 5.04 23.57
C PHE A 261 2.59 3.96 22.51
N LEU A 262 2.25 4.26 21.25
CA LEU A 262 2.35 3.32 20.14
C LEU A 262 3.79 2.87 19.84
N CYS A 263 4.79 3.65 20.26
CA CYS A 263 6.20 3.33 20.09
C CYS A 263 6.79 2.52 21.27
N GLN A 264 5.99 1.92 22.12
CA GLN A 264 6.45 0.96 23.12
C GLN A 264 6.59 -0.42 22.47
N SER A 265 7.62 -1.18 22.84
CA SER A 265 7.89 -2.51 22.28
C SER A 265 6.71 -3.46 22.40
N GLU A 266 6.11 -3.56 23.59
CA GLU A 266 4.93 -4.39 23.87
C GLU A 266 3.71 -4.00 23.01
N VAL A 267 3.49 -2.69 22.80
CA VAL A 267 2.39 -2.18 21.98
C VAL A 267 2.66 -2.45 20.49
N ALA A 268 3.91 -2.33 20.06
CA ALA A 268 4.32 -2.65 18.70
C ALA A 268 4.08 -4.12 18.35
N ILE A 269 4.50 -5.05 19.23
CA ILE A 269 4.26 -6.49 19.07
C ILE A 269 2.76 -6.77 18.92
N ARG A 270 1.94 -6.29 19.83
CA ARG A 270 0.47 -6.48 19.74
C ARG A 270 -0.15 -5.91 18.47
N ASN A 271 0.35 -4.77 17.99
CA ASN A 271 -0.13 -4.19 16.75
C ASN A 271 0.28 -5.03 15.53
N MET A 272 1.48 -5.65 15.54
CA MET A 272 1.90 -6.58 14.50
C MET A 272 1.03 -7.83 14.47
N ASP A 273 0.74 -8.42 15.62
CA ASP A 273 -0.15 -9.59 15.76
C ASP A 273 -1.55 -9.32 15.19
N GLU A 274 -2.10 -8.12 15.44
CA GLU A 274 -3.45 -7.76 14.97
C GLU A 274 -3.51 -7.35 13.50
N THR A 275 -2.44 -6.76 12.96
CA THR A 275 -2.44 -6.19 11.60
C THR A 275 -1.78 -7.08 10.56
N GLY A 276 -0.87 -7.97 10.96
CA GLY A 276 -0.02 -8.75 10.08
C GLY A 276 1.10 -7.93 9.41
N TYR A 277 1.30 -6.67 9.80
CA TYR A 277 2.32 -5.79 9.22
C TYR A 277 3.49 -5.57 10.17
N VAL A 278 4.68 -5.30 9.63
CA VAL A 278 5.86 -5.01 10.45
C VAL A 278 5.78 -3.60 11.03
N SER A 279 5.98 -3.51 12.37
CA SER A 279 6.09 -2.23 13.07
C SER A 279 7.43 -1.57 12.77
N VAL A 280 7.47 -0.24 12.82
CA VAL A 280 8.72 0.54 12.71
C VAL A 280 9.62 0.45 13.96
N ILE A 281 9.19 -0.26 14.99
CA ILE A 281 9.91 -0.38 16.27
C ILE A 281 10.95 -1.50 16.17
N GLY A 282 12.23 -1.13 16.28
CA GLY A 282 13.38 -2.04 16.15
C GLY A 282 14.13 -2.22 17.46
N THR A 283 13.45 -2.58 18.54
CA THR A 283 14.07 -2.81 19.85
C THR A 283 14.45 -4.28 20.04
N PRO A 284 15.38 -4.58 20.99
CA PRO A 284 15.72 -5.97 21.37
C PRO A 284 14.48 -6.79 21.75
N GLU A 285 13.53 -6.21 22.47
CA GLU A 285 12.31 -6.89 22.90
C GLU A 285 11.40 -7.24 21.72
N VAL A 286 11.37 -6.41 20.68
CA VAL A 286 10.64 -6.73 19.44
C VAL A 286 11.34 -7.85 18.70
N LEU A 287 12.67 -7.81 18.59
CA LEU A 287 13.43 -8.90 17.96
C LEU A 287 13.17 -10.24 18.68
N GLU A 288 13.27 -10.27 20.01
CA GLU A 288 13.01 -11.46 20.81
C GLU A 288 11.57 -12.00 20.63
N GLY A 289 10.59 -11.10 20.60
CA GLY A 289 9.16 -11.48 20.45
C GLY A 289 8.77 -11.94 19.05
N MET A 290 9.61 -11.70 18.03
CA MET A 290 9.30 -12.06 16.64
C MET A 290 10.09 -13.26 16.12
N VAL A 291 11.12 -13.72 16.86
CA VAL A 291 11.94 -14.87 16.46
C VAL A 291 11.22 -16.17 16.77
N SER A 292 11.17 -17.07 15.77
CA SER A 292 10.65 -18.43 15.91
C SER A 292 11.42 -19.37 14.96
N GLU A 293 12.25 -20.26 15.50
CA GLU A 293 12.95 -21.28 14.70
C GLU A 293 11.97 -22.34 14.16
N GLU A 294 10.88 -22.60 14.88
CA GLU A 294 9.86 -23.58 14.48
C GLU A 294 9.08 -23.07 13.24
N ASP A 295 8.66 -21.81 13.26
CA ASP A 295 7.86 -21.23 12.17
C ASP A 295 8.74 -20.74 11.01
N TYR A 296 9.95 -20.28 11.31
CA TYR A 296 10.91 -19.72 10.34
C TYR A 296 12.26 -20.43 10.40
N PRO A 297 12.38 -21.61 9.77
CA PRO A 297 13.61 -22.43 9.85
C PRO A 297 14.82 -21.80 9.16
N GLU A 298 14.60 -20.89 8.22
CA GLU A 298 15.65 -20.12 7.57
C GLU A 298 15.95 -18.81 8.34
N THR A 299 17.20 -18.40 8.33
CA THR A 299 17.59 -17.14 8.97
C THR A 299 17.69 -16.00 7.98
N VAL A 300 17.41 -14.78 8.45
CA VAL A 300 17.56 -13.53 7.69
C VAL A 300 18.54 -12.60 8.38
N ASP A 301 19.27 -11.80 7.61
CA ASP A 301 20.01 -10.66 8.13
C ASP A 301 19.09 -9.46 8.27
N ALA A 302 18.63 -9.23 9.50
CA ALA A 302 17.80 -8.10 9.90
C ALA A 302 18.57 -7.02 10.68
N SER A 303 19.91 -7.01 10.60
CA SER A 303 20.77 -6.03 11.29
C SER A 303 20.51 -4.59 10.82
N TYR A 304 20.06 -4.40 9.60
CA TYR A 304 19.61 -3.08 9.10
C TYR A 304 18.45 -2.51 9.92
N TYR A 305 17.61 -3.39 10.50
CA TYR A 305 16.41 -3.03 11.24
C TYR A 305 16.66 -2.90 12.73
N PHE A 306 17.28 -3.91 13.34
CA PHE A 306 17.49 -3.99 14.79
C PHE A 306 18.86 -3.43 15.24
N GLY A 307 19.75 -3.10 14.29
CA GLY A 307 21.15 -2.86 14.56
C GLY A 307 21.94 -4.19 14.67
N ASP A 308 23.27 -4.09 14.69
CA ASP A 308 24.16 -5.25 14.86
C ASP A 308 24.19 -5.65 16.35
N ILE A 309 23.22 -6.47 16.77
CA ILE A 309 23.03 -6.89 18.15
C ILE A 309 22.94 -8.40 18.30
N VAL A 310 23.43 -8.88 19.44
CA VAL A 310 23.22 -10.25 19.92
C VAL A 310 22.60 -10.17 21.31
N ILE A 311 21.43 -10.77 21.49
CA ILE A 311 20.68 -10.73 22.73
C ILE A 311 20.47 -12.13 23.31
N PRO A 312 20.46 -12.30 24.66
CA PRO A 312 20.08 -13.55 25.28
C PRO A 312 18.55 -13.70 25.23
N SER A 313 18.08 -14.90 24.92
CA SER A 313 16.71 -15.32 25.11
C SER A 313 16.68 -16.47 26.11
N VAL A 314 15.85 -16.37 27.13
CA VAL A 314 15.75 -17.37 28.21
C VAL A 314 14.43 -18.11 28.07
N ASP A 315 14.52 -19.41 27.87
CA ASP A 315 13.34 -20.26 27.89
C ASP A 315 12.75 -20.32 29.32
N GLU A 316 11.51 -19.88 29.47
CA GLU A 316 10.86 -19.76 30.76
C GLU A 316 10.57 -21.13 31.43
N GLU A 317 10.46 -22.22 30.67
CA GLU A 317 10.14 -23.55 31.18
C GLU A 317 11.42 -24.30 31.59
N THR A 318 12.46 -24.24 30.78
CA THR A 318 13.72 -24.96 31.01
C THR A 318 14.77 -24.13 31.76
N GLY A 319 14.71 -22.81 31.64
CA GLY A 319 15.75 -21.87 32.15
C GLY A 319 17.00 -21.85 31.28
N ASP A 320 16.99 -22.49 30.12
CA ASP A 320 18.11 -22.48 29.18
C ASP A 320 18.21 -21.13 28.50
N THR A 321 19.45 -20.67 28.25
CA THR A 321 19.70 -19.42 27.54
C THR A 321 20.19 -19.73 26.14
N THR A 322 19.47 -19.23 25.13
CA THR A 322 19.90 -19.17 23.74
C THR A 322 20.33 -17.75 23.37
N TRP A 323 20.95 -17.59 22.21
CA TRP A 323 21.41 -16.27 21.74
C TRP A 323 20.77 -15.98 20.38
N ILE A 324 20.13 -14.82 20.27
CA ILE A 324 19.53 -14.31 19.04
C ILE A 324 20.50 -13.29 18.44
N ASP A 325 21.00 -13.59 17.24
CA ASP A 325 21.85 -12.67 16.45
C ASP A 325 21.00 -12.03 15.35
N SER A 326 20.94 -10.70 15.33
CA SER A 326 20.18 -9.95 14.32
C SER A 326 20.65 -10.19 12.87
N LYS A 327 21.88 -10.67 12.68
CA LYS A 327 22.43 -11.05 11.36
C LYS A 327 22.02 -12.44 10.88
N ALA A 328 21.49 -13.25 11.77
CA ALA A 328 21.07 -14.62 11.48
C ALA A 328 19.85 -14.97 12.35
N ALA A 329 18.82 -14.15 12.28
CA ALA A 329 17.62 -14.30 13.08
C ALA A 329 16.56 -15.13 12.34
N HIS A 330 15.89 -16.05 13.05
CA HIS A 330 14.76 -16.82 12.56
C HIS A 330 13.49 -15.94 12.56
N LEU A 331 13.35 -15.13 11.54
CA LEU A 331 12.26 -14.16 11.37
C LEU A 331 11.46 -14.44 10.09
N ASN A 332 10.21 -14.05 10.09
CA ASN A 332 9.41 -14.05 8.87
C ASN A 332 10.06 -13.18 7.79
N HIS A 333 10.64 -13.83 6.77
CA HIS A 333 11.36 -13.17 5.67
C HIS A 333 10.45 -12.28 4.79
N VAL A 334 9.14 -12.46 4.87
CA VAL A 334 8.15 -11.62 4.17
C VAL A 334 8.06 -10.24 4.84
N LEU A 335 8.12 -10.22 6.17
CA LEU A 335 8.06 -9.00 6.99
C LEU A 335 9.44 -8.37 7.18
N TYR A 336 10.46 -9.20 7.39
CA TYR A 336 11.86 -8.80 7.56
C TYR A 336 12.72 -9.40 6.43
N PRO A 337 12.63 -8.85 5.21
CA PRO A 337 13.39 -9.37 4.09
C PRO A 337 14.90 -9.23 4.32
N ASN A 338 15.69 -10.07 3.66
CA ASN A 338 17.14 -9.95 3.70
C ASN A 338 17.63 -8.58 3.21
N ILE A 339 18.79 -8.16 3.69
CA ILE A 339 19.39 -6.85 3.41
C ILE A 339 19.51 -6.54 1.92
N ASP A 340 19.72 -7.53 1.07
CA ASP A 340 19.81 -7.36 -0.40
C ASP A 340 18.48 -6.87 -1.01
N VAL A 341 17.34 -7.25 -0.44
CA VAL A 341 16.01 -6.71 -0.84
C VAL A 341 15.91 -5.24 -0.46
N ILE A 342 16.39 -4.88 0.72
CA ILE A 342 16.38 -3.51 1.22
C ILE A 342 17.31 -2.62 0.40
N GLU A 343 18.49 -3.09 0.03
CA GLU A 343 19.44 -2.35 -0.83
C GLU A 343 18.89 -2.04 -2.23
N ARG A 344 17.97 -2.87 -2.72
CA ARG A 344 17.27 -2.61 -3.99
C ARG A 344 15.87 -2.01 -3.82
N SER A 345 15.52 -1.53 -2.62
CA SER A 345 14.26 -0.85 -2.34
C SER A 345 14.40 0.67 -2.37
N ILE A 346 13.35 1.35 -2.81
CA ILE A 346 13.25 2.81 -2.80
C ILE A 346 12.12 3.28 -1.88
N LEU A 347 12.22 4.50 -1.38
CA LEU A 347 11.10 5.19 -0.73
C LEU A 347 10.26 5.89 -1.81
N MET A 348 8.93 5.85 -1.68
CA MET A 348 8.08 6.64 -2.56
C MET A 348 8.06 8.10 -2.11
N HIS A 349 8.13 9.02 -3.06
CA HIS A 349 8.11 10.45 -2.84
C HIS A 349 6.82 11.12 -3.30
N ASP A 350 6.59 12.33 -2.83
CA ASP A 350 5.49 13.17 -3.28
C ASP A 350 5.61 13.47 -4.78
N THR A 351 4.58 13.10 -5.54
CA THR A 351 4.51 13.32 -7.00
C THR A 351 4.04 14.71 -7.38
N ALA A 352 3.73 15.55 -6.39
CA ALA A 352 3.32 16.95 -6.56
C ALA A 352 2.34 17.17 -7.74
N ASP A 353 2.78 17.91 -8.76
CA ASP A 353 1.96 18.34 -9.89
C ASP A 353 1.66 17.20 -10.91
N ARG A 354 2.32 16.04 -10.78
CA ARG A 354 2.16 14.92 -11.72
C ARG A 354 1.09 13.90 -11.30
N ASN A 355 0.42 14.14 -10.17
CA ASN A 355 -0.62 13.23 -9.67
C ASN A 355 -1.75 13.02 -10.68
N GLU A 356 -2.18 14.06 -11.37
CA GLU A 356 -3.24 13.99 -12.39
C GLU A 356 -2.82 13.09 -13.57
N ALA A 357 -1.59 13.24 -14.08
CA ALA A 357 -1.07 12.41 -15.15
C ALA A 357 -0.98 10.91 -14.75
N MET A 358 -0.60 10.65 -13.50
CA MET A 358 -0.57 9.29 -12.94
C MET A 358 -1.97 8.68 -12.84
N LEU A 359 -2.95 9.44 -12.38
CA LEU A 359 -4.35 9.00 -12.31
C LEU A 359 -4.96 8.78 -13.69
N GLU A 360 -4.62 9.62 -14.68
CA GLU A 360 -5.04 9.43 -16.08
C GLU A 360 -4.48 8.14 -16.65
N MET A 361 -3.18 7.89 -16.50
CA MET A 361 -2.53 6.64 -16.89
C MET A 361 -3.22 5.44 -16.24
N TRP A 362 -3.45 5.49 -14.92
CA TRP A 362 -4.08 4.41 -14.17
C TRP A 362 -5.51 4.14 -14.64
N SER A 363 -6.29 5.20 -14.86
CA SER A 363 -7.64 5.11 -15.40
C SER A 363 -7.65 4.50 -16.82
N HIS A 364 -6.69 4.87 -17.67
CA HIS A 364 -6.56 4.32 -19.01
C HIS A 364 -6.18 2.82 -18.97
N VAL A 365 -5.24 2.45 -18.12
CA VAL A 365 -4.88 1.04 -17.91
C VAL A 365 -6.09 0.23 -17.43
N LYS A 366 -6.89 0.72 -16.51
CA LYS A 366 -8.09 0.02 -15.97
C LYS A 366 -9.29 0.08 -16.91
N GLY A 367 -9.51 1.19 -17.57
CA GLY A 367 -10.74 1.48 -18.36
C GLY A 367 -10.91 0.66 -19.64
N ASN A 368 -9.84 0.12 -20.19
CA ASN A 368 -9.89 -0.70 -21.39
C ASN A 368 -10.46 -2.13 -21.17
N ASN A 369 -10.96 -2.46 -20.00
CA ASN A 369 -11.68 -3.72 -19.72
C ASN A 369 -13.10 -3.76 -20.27
N LEU A 370 -13.59 -2.68 -20.89
CA LEU A 370 -14.82 -2.70 -21.69
C LEU A 370 -14.56 -3.43 -23.02
N ASN A 371 -14.56 -4.76 -22.92
CA ASN A 371 -14.50 -5.63 -24.08
C ASN A 371 -15.68 -5.29 -25.01
N TRP A 372 -15.45 -5.22 -26.32
CA TRP A 372 -16.48 -5.01 -27.34
C TRP A 372 -17.74 -5.88 -27.12
N LYS A 373 -17.56 -7.09 -26.64
CA LYS A 373 -18.68 -8.00 -26.26
C LYS A 373 -19.53 -7.43 -25.13
N MET A 374 -18.92 -6.82 -24.13
CA MET A 374 -19.61 -6.21 -22.99
C MET A 374 -20.31 -4.91 -23.39
N LEU A 375 -19.68 -4.10 -24.25
CA LEU A 375 -20.32 -2.92 -24.85
C LEU A 375 -21.53 -3.32 -25.69
N THR A 376 -21.40 -4.36 -26.52
CA THR A 376 -22.52 -4.91 -27.32
C THR A 376 -23.65 -5.45 -26.43
N PHE A 377 -23.31 -6.14 -25.34
CA PHE A 377 -24.29 -6.62 -24.37
C PHE A 377 -25.04 -5.46 -23.69
N ILE A 378 -24.36 -4.43 -23.26
CA ILE A 378 -24.95 -3.22 -22.64
C ILE A 378 -25.90 -2.55 -23.68
N LEU A 379 -25.46 -2.41 -24.93
CA LEU A 379 -26.29 -1.82 -25.99
C LEU A 379 -27.54 -2.66 -26.26
N ILE A 380 -27.41 -3.98 -26.28
CA ILE A 380 -28.57 -4.88 -26.47
C ILE A 380 -29.55 -4.76 -25.30
N VAL A 381 -29.07 -4.79 -24.06
CA VAL A 381 -29.93 -4.64 -22.88
C VAL A 381 -30.63 -3.28 -22.87
N THR A 382 -29.92 -2.20 -23.18
CA THR A 382 -30.49 -0.86 -23.28
C THR A 382 -31.55 -0.78 -24.36
N ALA A 383 -31.32 -1.37 -25.55
CA ALA A 383 -32.28 -1.43 -26.63
C ALA A 383 -33.56 -2.22 -26.24
N LEU A 384 -33.41 -3.36 -25.54
CA LEU A 384 -34.54 -4.14 -25.04
C LEU A 384 -35.38 -3.36 -24.02
N ILE A 385 -34.74 -2.63 -23.12
CA ILE A 385 -35.43 -1.76 -22.14
C ILE A 385 -36.20 -0.67 -22.87
N LEU A 386 -35.61 0.00 -23.86
CA LEU A 386 -36.25 1.02 -24.65
C LEU A 386 -37.46 0.46 -25.42
N LEU A 387 -37.30 -0.72 -26.05
CA LEU A 387 -38.40 -1.38 -26.75
C LEU A 387 -39.57 -1.74 -25.82
N PHE A 388 -39.26 -2.20 -24.60
CA PHE A 388 -40.28 -2.46 -23.57
C PHE A 388 -41.07 -1.19 -23.21
N PHE A 389 -40.41 -0.06 -23.01
CA PHE A 389 -41.09 1.21 -22.72
C PHE A 389 -41.90 1.73 -23.89
N ILE A 390 -41.40 1.59 -25.14
CA ILE A 390 -42.10 1.95 -26.35
C ILE A 390 -43.38 1.09 -26.50
N ASP A 391 -43.28 -0.23 -26.33
CA ASP A 391 -44.43 -1.15 -26.40
C ASP A 391 -45.47 -0.82 -25.33
N LYS A 392 -45.02 -0.59 -24.07
CA LYS A 392 -45.91 -0.18 -22.97
C LYS A 392 -46.65 1.12 -23.28
N LYS A 393 -45.95 2.14 -23.82
CA LYS A 393 -46.52 3.44 -24.20
C LYS A 393 -47.52 3.28 -25.39
N THR A 394 -47.16 2.44 -26.36
CA THR A 394 -48.01 2.15 -27.54
C THR A 394 -49.29 1.42 -27.13
N ARG A 395 -49.20 0.44 -26.22
CA ARG A 395 -50.38 -0.26 -25.66
C ARG A 395 -51.30 0.69 -24.89
N GLN A 396 -50.74 1.61 -24.10
CA GLN A 396 -51.51 2.64 -23.39
C GLN A 396 -52.22 3.59 -24.37
N TRP A 397 -51.49 4.05 -25.39
CA TRP A 397 -52.06 4.92 -26.44
C TRP A 397 -53.18 4.24 -27.23
N ARG A 398 -53.00 2.95 -27.63
CA ARG A 398 -54.06 2.15 -28.30
C ARG A 398 -55.29 1.97 -27.40
N LYS A 399 -55.09 1.77 -26.10
CA LYS A 399 -56.18 1.65 -25.12
C LYS A 399 -56.96 2.96 -24.96
N GLN A 400 -56.28 4.09 -24.90
CA GLN A 400 -56.88 5.42 -24.83
C GLN A 400 -57.65 5.74 -26.11
N ARG A 401 -57.08 5.46 -27.27
CA ARG A 401 -57.74 5.67 -28.59
C ARG A 401 -59.00 4.82 -28.71
N ARG A 402 -58.98 3.56 -28.28
CA ARG A 402 -60.18 2.71 -28.26
C ARG A 402 -61.26 3.25 -27.33
N ARG A 403 -60.93 3.79 -26.18
CA ARG A 403 -61.86 4.41 -25.24
C ARG A 403 -62.46 5.69 -25.83
N ALA A 404 -61.70 6.53 -26.46
CA ALA A 404 -62.19 7.75 -27.15
C ALA A 404 -63.15 7.42 -28.31
N LEU A 405 -62.79 6.42 -29.14
CA LEU A 405 -63.67 5.97 -30.24
C LEU A 405 -64.99 5.37 -29.73
N ARG A 406 -65.00 4.68 -28.60
CA ARG A 406 -66.24 4.19 -27.96
C ARG A 406 -67.14 5.35 -27.52
N ARG A 407 -66.59 6.34 -26.82
CA ARG A 407 -67.32 7.56 -26.38
C ARG A 407 -67.93 8.32 -27.58
N LEU A 408 -67.20 8.46 -28.69
CA LEU A 408 -67.67 9.10 -29.89
C LEU A 408 -68.87 8.33 -30.60
N ARG A 409 -68.87 6.99 -30.46
CA ARG A 409 -69.97 6.15 -30.98
C ARG A 409 -71.24 6.23 -30.11
N GLU A 410 -71.07 6.40 -28.80
CA GLU A 410 -72.17 6.57 -27.84
C GLU A 410 -72.86 7.93 -28.04
N VAL A 411 -72.08 9.00 -28.27
CA VAL A 411 -72.63 10.34 -28.58
C VAL A 411 -73.34 10.41 -29.91
N LYS A 412 -73.03 9.53 -30.89
CA LYS A 412 -73.77 9.48 -32.21
C LYS A 412 -74.99 8.63 -32.17
N LYS A 413 -75.34 7.93 -31.09
CA LYS A 413 -76.53 7.07 -30.97
C LYS A 413 -77.60 7.67 -30.06
N GLY A 414 -77.36 8.73 -29.33
CA GLY A 414 -78.30 9.59 -28.66
C GLY A 414 -78.59 10.85 -29.51
#